data_876f7a5969c861350bf5a97a5cf1fdb4
#
_entry.id   876f7a5969c861350bf5a97a5cf1fdb4
#
_cell.length_a   1.000
_cell.length_b   1.000
_cell.length_c   1.000
_cell.angle_alpha   90.00
_cell.angle_beta   90.00
_cell.angle_gamma   90.00
#
_symmetry.space_group_name_H-M   'P 1'
#
loop_
_entity.id
_entity.type
_entity.pdbx_description
1 polymer ?
#
loop_
_entity_poly.entity_id
_entity_poly.type
_entity_poly.pdbx_seq_one_letter_code
_entity_poly.pdbx_strand_id
1 'polypeptide(L)'
;DVHLDYYRAGAQVAITASYQATPAGFAARGLDEAQSRMLIGRSVELARKAREAYLAENPHAGTLLVAVSVGPYGAYLADGSEYRGDYVRSAEEFTAFHRPRVEALLGAGADLLACETLPSFAEIQALAALLQEYPRARAWYSFTLRDAEHLSDGTPLREVMAALADNPQVVAVGINCIALENTSAALAHLHSLTALPLVVYPNSGEHYDAVSKTWHHHGEACASLADYLPQWLAAGAKLIG
;
A
#
# COMPACT_ATOMS: atom_id res chain seq x y z
N ASP A 1 11.07 -15.83 -10.55
CA ASP A 1 9.81 -15.41 -9.89
C ASP A 1 10.01 -14.11 -9.13
N VAL A 2 9.26 -13.06 -9.48
CA VAL A 2 9.45 -11.67 -9.04
C VAL A 2 9.70 -11.53 -7.52
N HIS A 3 8.82 -12.07 -6.67
CA HIS A 3 9.01 -11.98 -5.21
C HIS A 3 10.32 -12.62 -4.73
N LEU A 4 10.73 -13.74 -5.30
CA LEU A 4 11.97 -14.41 -4.93
C LEU A 4 13.20 -13.58 -5.34
N ASP A 5 13.14 -12.94 -6.51
CA ASP A 5 14.22 -12.08 -6.98
C ASP A 5 14.37 -10.82 -6.10
N TYR A 6 13.25 -10.26 -5.62
CA TYR A 6 13.30 -9.17 -4.62
C TYR A 6 13.88 -9.62 -3.27
N TYR A 7 13.52 -10.80 -2.75
CA TYR A 7 14.15 -11.32 -1.54
C TYR A 7 15.65 -11.55 -1.72
N ARG A 8 16.07 -12.07 -2.89
CA ARG A 8 17.49 -12.24 -3.21
C ARG A 8 18.23 -10.91 -3.34
N ALA A 9 17.53 -9.85 -3.76
CA ALA A 9 18.07 -8.49 -3.78
C ALA A 9 18.14 -7.83 -2.41
N GLY A 10 17.62 -8.49 -1.34
CA GLY A 10 17.69 -8.01 0.04
C GLY A 10 16.37 -7.46 0.59
N ALA A 11 15.26 -7.53 -0.14
CA ALA A 11 13.96 -7.14 0.38
C ALA A 11 13.57 -7.99 1.60
N GLN A 12 12.98 -7.36 2.60
CA GLN A 12 12.50 -8.03 3.81
C GLN A 12 10.98 -8.21 3.81
N VAL A 13 10.28 -7.47 2.94
CA VAL A 13 8.84 -7.53 2.79
C VAL A 13 8.48 -7.72 1.32
N ALA A 14 7.72 -8.76 0.99
CA ALA A 14 7.10 -8.89 -0.32
C ALA A 14 5.66 -8.39 -0.26
N ILE A 15 5.29 -7.46 -1.15
CA ILE A 15 3.92 -7.00 -1.32
C ILE A 15 3.24 -7.85 -2.38
N THR A 16 2.03 -8.35 -2.11
CA THR A 16 1.30 -9.22 -3.04
C THR A 16 0.72 -8.46 -4.24
N ALA A 17 0.56 -9.15 -5.38
CA ALA A 17 -0.09 -8.60 -6.58
C ALA A 17 -1.62 -8.57 -6.44
N SER A 18 -2.15 -7.92 -5.39
CA SER A 18 -3.57 -7.85 -5.07
C SER A 18 -4.14 -6.43 -5.01
N TYR A 19 -3.37 -5.43 -5.39
CA TYR A 19 -3.73 -4.01 -5.31
C TYR A 19 -5.12 -3.68 -5.89
N GLN A 20 -5.42 -4.13 -7.10
CA GLN A 20 -6.72 -3.96 -7.77
C GLN A 20 -7.59 -5.21 -7.71
N ALA A 21 -7.16 -6.27 -7.04
CA ALA A 21 -7.88 -7.53 -7.00
C ALA A 21 -9.13 -7.42 -6.12
N THR A 22 -10.31 -7.36 -6.75
CA THR A 22 -11.60 -7.28 -6.06
C THR A 22 -12.61 -8.22 -6.72
N PRO A 23 -13.58 -8.79 -5.96
CA PRO A 23 -14.64 -9.58 -6.56
C PRO A 23 -15.39 -8.84 -7.68
N ALA A 24 -15.67 -7.54 -7.50
CA ALA A 24 -16.32 -6.73 -8.52
C ALA A 24 -15.48 -6.62 -9.81
N GLY A 25 -14.16 -6.40 -9.67
CA GLY A 25 -13.24 -6.36 -10.82
C GLY A 25 -13.13 -7.69 -11.55
N PHE A 26 -13.12 -8.80 -10.81
CA PHE A 26 -13.12 -10.15 -11.39
C PHE A 26 -14.46 -10.53 -12.02
N ALA A 27 -15.59 -10.11 -11.42
CA ALA A 27 -16.92 -10.32 -12.00
C ALA A 27 -17.05 -9.68 -13.38
N ALA A 28 -16.47 -8.49 -13.59
CA ALA A 28 -16.40 -7.86 -14.89
C ALA A 28 -15.61 -8.68 -15.96
N ARG A 29 -14.82 -9.65 -15.51
CA ARG A 29 -14.09 -10.63 -16.34
C ARG A 29 -14.76 -11.99 -16.40
N GLY A 30 -16.00 -12.13 -15.90
CA GLY A 30 -16.79 -13.37 -15.92
C GLY A 30 -16.43 -14.40 -14.83
N LEU A 31 -15.69 -14.00 -13.80
CA LEU A 31 -15.36 -14.86 -12.68
C LEU A 31 -16.41 -14.72 -11.57
N ASP A 32 -16.80 -15.83 -10.97
CA ASP A 32 -17.68 -15.82 -9.82
C ASP A 32 -16.96 -15.45 -8.51
N GLU A 33 -17.70 -15.32 -7.42
CA GLU A 33 -17.16 -14.94 -6.13
C GLU A 33 -16.11 -15.93 -5.59
N ALA A 34 -16.36 -17.24 -5.75
CA ALA A 34 -15.46 -18.28 -5.28
C ALA A 34 -14.12 -18.24 -6.07
N GLN A 35 -14.22 -18.09 -7.38
CA GLN A 35 -13.05 -17.93 -8.26
C GLN A 35 -12.27 -16.65 -7.92
N SER A 36 -12.96 -15.55 -7.65
CA SER A 36 -12.36 -14.28 -7.24
C SER A 36 -11.59 -14.42 -5.91
N ARG A 37 -12.21 -15.02 -4.90
CA ARG A 37 -11.57 -15.28 -3.60
C ARG A 37 -10.34 -16.18 -3.74
N MET A 38 -10.44 -17.23 -4.57
CA MET A 38 -9.30 -18.11 -4.86
C MET A 38 -8.13 -17.36 -5.49
N LEU A 39 -8.38 -16.51 -6.48
CA LEU A 39 -7.32 -15.73 -7.15
C LEU A 39 -6.69 -14.68 -6.22
N ILE A 40 -7.50 -14.04 -5.38
CA ILE A 40 -7.00 -13.11 -4.35
C ILE A 40 -6.08 -13.86 -3.39
N GLY A 41 -6.52 -15.01 -2.86
CA GLY A 41 -5.70 -15.84 -1.97
C GLY A 41 -4.43 -16.37 -2.65
N ARG A 42 -4.51 -16.67 -3.95
CA ARG A 42 -3.37 -17.13 -4.75
C ARG A 42 -2.21 -16.13 -4.76
N SER A 43 -2.49 -14.82 -4.73
CA SER A 43 -1.44 -13.80 -4.65
C SER A 43 -0.59 -13.95 -3.38
N VAL A 44 -1.21 -14.27 -2.26
CA VAL A 44 -0.55 -14.52 -0.97
C VAL A 44 0.28 -15.80 -1.01
N GLU A 45 -0.30 -16.89 -1.55
CA GLU A 45 0.40 -18.16 -1.69
C GLU A 45 1.70 -18.03 -2.52
N LEU A 46 1.65 -17.26 -3.60
CA LEU A 46 2.82 -17.03 -4.46
C LEU A 46 3.93 -16.30 -3.71
N ALA A 47 3.60 -15.25 -2.95
CA ALA A 47 4.57 -14.51 -2.14
C ALA A 47 5.14 -15.39 -1.01
N ARG A 48 4.30 -16.19 -0.34
CA ARG A 48 4.74 -17.14 0.69
C ARG A 48 5.67 -18.22 0.14
N LYS A 49 5.35 -18.80 -1.03
CA LYS A 49 6.22 -19.77 -1.70
C LYS A 49 7.58 -19.18 -2.04
N ALA A 50 7.62 -17.93 -2.49
CA ALA A 50 8.87 -17.24 -2.76
C ALA A 50 9.69 -17.05 -1.48
N ARG A 51 9.06 -16.66 -0.36
CA ARG A 51 9.71 -16.58 0.95
C ARG A 51 10.27 -17.93 1.40
N GLU A 52 9.47 -18.98 1.30
CA GLU A 52 9.89 -20.35 1.68
C GLU A 52 11.09 -20.81 0.84
N ALA A 53 11.08 -20.56 -0.48
CA ALA A 53 12.21 -20.87 -1.36
C ALA A 53 13.47 -20.10 -0.97
N TYR A 54 13.34 -18.80 -0.68
CA TYR A 54 14.48 -17.99 -0.23
C TYR A 54 15.06 -18.46 1.12
N LEU A 55 14.19 -18.79 2.09
CA LEU A 55 14.63 -19.31 3.39
C LEU A 55 15.31 -20.68 3.28
N ALA A 56 14.91 -21.52 2.32
CA ALA A 56 15.60 -22.78 2.04
C ALA A 56 17.02 -22.54 1.48
N GLU A 57 17.20 -21.50 0.66
CA GLU A 57 18.52 -21.08 0.16
C GLU A 57 19.36 -20.36 1.25
N ASN A 58 18.69 -19.69 2.21
CA ASN A 58 19.31 -18.82 3.21
C ASN A 58 18.75 -19.10 4.62
N PRO A 59 19.13 -20.23 5.26
CA PRO A 59 18.55 -20.64 6.55
C PRO A 59 18.78 -19.67 7.72
N HIS A 60 19.72 -18.75 7.59
CA HIS A 60 20.05 -17.73 8.60
C HIS A 60 19.52 -16.34 8.24
N ALA A 61 18.67 -16.23 7.23
CA ALA A 61 18.03 -14.97 6.89
C ALA A 61 17.18 -14.46 8.08
N GLY A 62 17.16 -13.15 8.25
CA GLY A 62 16.32 -12.49 9.25
C GLY A 62 14.83 -12.66 8.96
N THR A 63 14.00 -11.93 9.69
CA THR A 63 12.54 -11.95 9.50
C THR A 63 12.17 -11.46 8.10
N LEU A 64 11.38 -12.26 7.39
CA LEU A 64 10.80 -11.94 6.10
C LEU A 64 9.28 -11.96 6.22
N LEU A 65 8.63 -10.93 5.65
CA LEU A 65 7.18 -10.75 5.76
C LEU A 65 6.53 -10.79 4.37
N VAL A 66 5.26 -11.19 4.36
CA VAL A 66 4.35 -11.05 3.22
C VAL A 66 3.27 -10.05 3.62
N ALA A 67 3.32 -8.86 3.02
CA ALA A 67 2.30 -7.83 3.15
C ALA A 67 1.30 -7.95 2.01
N VAL A 68 0.00 -7.94 2.33
CA VAL A 68 -1.03 -8.07 1.31
C VAL A 68 -1.54 -6.70 0.89
N SER A 69 -1.43 -6.42 -0.39
CA SER A 69 -1.85 -5.15 -0.97
C SER A 69 -3.37 -4.99 -0.96
N VAL A 70 -3.83 -3.89 -0.39
CA VAL A 70 -5.23 -3.46 -0.35
C VAL A 70 -5.29 -2.03 -0.89
N GLY A 71 -5.52 -1.90 -2.19
CA GLY A 71 -5.70 -0.61 -2.85
C GLY A 71 -7.09 -0.01 -2.62
N PRO A 72 -7.27 1.29 -2.83
CA PRO A 72 -8.52 2.01 -2.59
C PRO A 72 -9.60 1.67 -3.62
N TYR A 73 -10.81 2.12 -3.34
CA TYR A 73 -11.94 2.05 -4.29
C TYR A 73 -11.60 2.76 -5.61
N GLY A 74 -10.89 3.89 -5.54
CA GLY A 74 -10.43 4.61 -6.73
C GLY A 74 -9.57 3.77 -7.67
N ALA A 75 -8.73 2.86 -7.12
CA ALA A 75 -7.93 1.96 -7.95
C ALA A 75 -8.80 0.92 -8.71
N TYR A 76 -9.93 0.51 -8.14
CA TYR A 76 -10.91 -0.34 -8.82
C TYR A 76 -11.57 0.40 -10.00
N LEU A 77 -11.82 1.70 -9.88
CA LEU A 77 -12.41 2.51 -10.95
C LEU A 77 -11.49 2.60 -12.18
N ALA A 78 -10.18 2.46 -12.00
CA ALA A 78 -9.15 2.47 -13.04
C ALA A 78 -9.17 3.74 -13.93
N ASP A 79 -9.50 4.88 -13.34
CA ASP A 79 -9.62 6.20 -14.00
C ASP A 79 -8.71 7.28 -13.34
N GLY A 80 -7.81 6.87 -12.46
CA GLY A 80 -6.91 7.74 -11.70
C GLY A 80 -7.54 8.34 -10.44
N SER A 81 -8.71 7.90 -10.03
CA SER A 81 -9.39 8.37 -8.81
C SER A 81 -8.58 8.07 -7.56
N GLU A 82 -7.71 7.05 -7.57
CA GLU A 82 -6.76 6.74 -6.48
C GLU A 82 -5.76 7.86 -6.19
N TYR A 83 -5.59 8.78 -7.13
CA TYR A 83 -4.71 9.95 -6.99
C TYR A 83 -5.48 11.25 -6.73
N ARG A 84 -6.83 11.24 -6.88
CA ARG A 84 -7.67 12.42 -6.71
C ARG A 84 -8.55 12.36 -5.45
N GLY A 85 -9.00 11.16 -5.06
CA GLY A 85 -9.91 10.99 -3.93
C GLY A 85 -11.28 11.63 -4.14
N ASP A 86 -11.72 11.81 -5.39
CA ASP A 86 -12.92 12.56 -5.78
C ASP A 86 -14.18 11.69 -5.87
N TYR A 87 -14.14 10.49 -5.35
CA TYR A 87 -15.30 9.59 -5.24
C TYR A 87 -15.90 9.63 -3.84
N VAL A 88 -17.22 9.46 -3.78
CA VAL A 88 -17.96 9.44 -2.52
C VAL A 88 -18.73 8.13 -2.39
N ARG A 89 -18.53 7.45 -1.25
CA ARG A 89 -19.24 6.25 -0.84
C ARG A 89 -19.55 6.32 0.65
N SER A 90 -20.59 5.61 1.09
CA SER A 90 -20.85 5.49 2.52
C SER A 90 -19.84 4.54 3.19
N ALA A 91 -19.76 4.60 4.51
CA ALA A 91 -18.90 3.67 5.28
C ALA A 91 -19.29 2.21 5.03
N GLU A 92 -20.58 1.94 4.90
CA GLU A 92 -21.11 0.60 4.60
C GLU A 92 -20.71 0.14 3.20
N GLU A 93 -20.74 1.03 2.20
CA GLU A 93 -20.32 0.71 0.84
C GLU A 93 -18.82 0.40 0.77
N PHE A 94 -17.97 1.20 1.44
CA PHE A 94 -16.55 0.92 1.54
C PHE A 94 -16.28 -0.40 2.26
N THR A 95 -16.97 -0.65 3.37
CA THR A 95 -16.85 -1.90 4.13
C THR A 95 -17.24 -3.10 3.26
N ALA A 96 -18.37 -3.03 2.57
CA ALA A 96 -18.84 -4.10 1.67
C ALA A 96 -17.85 -4.34 0.51
N PHE A 97 -17.23 -3.29 -0.01
CA PHE A 97 -16.23 -3.39 -1.07
C PHE A 97 -14.94 -4.08 -0.59
N HIS A 98 -14.43 -3.71 0.59
CA HIS A 98 -13.16 -4.23 1.08
C HIS A 98 -13.25 -5.59 1.76
N ARG A 99 -14.34 -5.90 2.45
CA ARG A 99 -14.51 -7.11 3.26
C ARG A 99 -14.15 -8.40 2.53
N PRO A 100 -14.71 -8.72 1.34
CA PRO A 100 -14.41 -9.99 0.68
C PRO A 100 -12.93 -10.18 0.36
N ARG A 101 -12.26 -9.09 -0.02
CA ARG A 101 -10.83 -9.09 -0.31
C ARG A 101 -10.01 -9.28 0.96
N VAL A 102 -10.30 -8.53 2.02
CA VAL A 102 -9.61 -8.63 3.32
C VAL A 102 -9.74 -10.04 3.87
N GLU A 103 -10.92 -10.64 3.84
CA GLU A 103 -11.15 -12.02 4.27
C GLU A 103 -10.33 -13.03 3.48
N ALA A 104 -10.31 -12.91 2.15
CA ALA A 104 -9.54 -13.81 1.30
C ALA A 104 -8.03 -13.71 1.55
N LEU A 105 -7.51 -12.49 1.71
CA LEU A 105 -6.10 -12.22 1.97
C LEU A 105 -5.66 -12.73 3.35
N LEU A 106 -6.43 -12.43 4.40
CA LEU A 106 -6.14 -12.91 5.76
C LEU A 106 -6.28 -14.42 5.86
N GLY A 107 -7.31 -15.01 5.23
CA GLY A 107 -7.52 -16.44 5.18
C GLY A 107 -6.40 -17.21 4.47
N ALA A 108 -5.71 -16.58 3.52
CA ALA A 108 -4.56 -17.16 2.84
C ALA A 108 -3.24 -17.07 3.63
N GLY A 109 -3.26 -16.45 4.82
CA GLY A 109 -2.11 -16.41 5.73
C GLY A 109 -1.18 -15.23 5.50
N ALA A 110 -1.73 -14.04 5.27
CA ALA A 110 -0.99 -12.78 5.28
C ALA A 110 -0.33 -12.52 6.64
N ASP A 111 0.87 -11.94 6.65
CA ASP A 111 1.51 -11.49 7.88
C ASP A 111 0.96 -10.12 8.32
N LEU A 112 0.72 -9.23 7.35
CA LEU A 112 0.11 -7.91 7.57
C LEU A 112 -0.54 -7.39 6.28
N LEU A 113 -1.36 -6.35 6.42
CA LEU A 113 -1.96 -5.67 5.29
C LEU A 113 -1.17 -4.41 4.92
N ALA A 114 -0.98 -4.20 3.63
CA ALA A 114 -0.54 -2.95 3.04
C ALA A 114 -1.80 -2.21 2.53
N CYS A 115 -2.43 -1.43 3.40
CA CYS A 115 -3.53 -0.54 3.01
C CYS A 115 -2.90 0.69 2.35
N GLU A 116 -2.77 0.68 1.02
CA GLU A 116 -1.86 1.56 0.31
C GLU A 116 -2.54 2.42 -0.75
N THR A 117 -1.90 3.55 -1.07
CA THR A 117 -2.37 4.49 -2.09
C THR A 117 -3.74 5.08 -1.74
N LEU A 118 -3.99 5.29 -0.45
CA LEU A 118 -5.30 5.73 0.06
C LEU A 118 -5.47 7.24 -0.10
N PRO A 119 -6.43 7.71 -0.92
CA PRO A 119 -6.63 9.13 -1.19
C PRO A 119 -7.75 9.76 -0.38
N SER A 120 -8.60 8.95 0.27
CA SER A 120 -9.87 9.37 0.89
C SER A 120 -9.91 9.05 2.37
N PHE A 121 -10.20 10.07 3.18
CA PHE A 121 -10.32 9.91 4.63
C PHE A 121 -11.50 9.03 5.04
N ALA A 122 -12.63 9.16 4.37
CA ALA A 122 -13.80 8.32 4.65
C ALA A 122 -13.50 6.84 4.41
N GLU A 123 -12.75 6.51 3.35
CA GLU A 123 -12.34 5.14 3.06
C GLU A 123 -11.34 4.62 4.08
N ILE A 124 -10.38 5.44 4.51
CA ILE A 124 -9.42 5.09 5.58
C ILE A 124 -10.16 4.73 6.86
N GLN A 125 -11.15 5.54 7.27
CA GLN A 125 -11.95 5.28 8.47
C GLN A 125 -12.74 3.97 8.35
N ALA A 126 -13.38 3.73 7.22
CA ALA A 126 -14.16 2.51 6.98
C ALA A 126 -13.27 1.26 7.00
N LEU A 127 -12.08 1.35 6.38
CA LEU A 127 -11.13 0.24 6.37
C LEU A 127 -10.53 -0.03 7.75
N ALA A 128 -10.22 1.02 8.53
CA ALA A 128 -9.76 0.89 9.90
C ALA A 128 -10.83 0.25 10.82
N ALA A 129 -12.10 0.65 10.65
CA ALA A 129 -13.21 0.03 11.38
C ALA A 129 -13.42 -1.44 10.98
N LEU A 130 -13.35 -1.76 9.69
CA LEU A 130 -13.44 -3.13 9.20
C LEU A 130 -12.35 -4.03 9.83
N LEU A 131 -11.12 -3.56 9.93
CA LEU A 131 -10.03 -4.36 10.47
C LEU A 131 -10.19 -4.66 11.98
N GLN A 132 -10.97 -3.88 12.73
CA GLN A 132 -11.27 -4.18 14.13
C GLN A 132 -12.05 -5.50 14.30
N GLU A 133 -12.76 -5.95 13.28
CA GLU A 133 -13.44 -7.26 13.28
C GLU A 133 -12.44 -8.43 13.19
N TYR A 134 -11.19 -8.16 12.85
CA TYR A 134 -10.10 -9.13 12.73
C TYR A 134 -8.96 -8.80 13.73
N PRO A 135 -9.10 -9.09 15.03
CA PRO A 135 -8.21 -8.55 16.09
C PRO A 135 -6.72 -8.90 15.94
N ARG A 136 -6.41 -9.95 15.19
CA ARG A 136 -5.03 -10.36 14.92
C ARG A 136 -4.42 -9.66 13.70
N ALA A 137 -5.24 -9.01 12.88
CA ALA A 137 -4.74 -8.29 11.71
C ALA A 137 -3.87 -7.11 12.16
N ARG A 138 -2.82 -6.85 11.40
CA ARG A 138 -1.96 -5.68 11.51
C ARG A 138 -1.84 -5.05 10.13
N ALA A 139 -1.75 -3.73 10.07
CA ALA A 139 -1.69 -3.02 8.82
C ALA A 139 -0.77 -1.81 8.90
N TRP A 140 -0.11 -1.49 7.80
CA TRP A 140 0.27 -0.10 7.58
C TRP A 140 -0.77 0.60 6.70
N TYR A 141 -0.80 1.91 6.82
CA TYR A 141 -1.61 2.79 5.98
C TYR A 141 -0.69 3.76 5.25
N SER A 142 -0.70 3.73 3.92
CA SER A 142 0.05 4.70 3.12
C SER A 142 -0.87 5.47 2.18
N PHE A 143 -0.56 6.74 2.01
CA PHE A 143 -1.46 7.73 1.44
C PHE A 143 -0.92 8.31 0.15
N THR A 144 -1.84 8.68 -0.76
CA THR A 144 -1.56 9.62 -1.82
C THR A 144 -1.98 11.02 -1.38
N LEU A 145 -1.22 12.01 -1.79
CA LEU A 145 -1.30 13.36 -1.26
C LEU A 145 -1.56 14.38 -2.37
N ARG A 146 -2.33 15.40 -2.05
CA ARG A 146 -2.48 16.62 -2.87
C ARG A 146 -1.30 17.56 -2.70
N ASP A 147 -0.79 17.66 -1.48
CA ASP A 147 0.38 18.43 -1.06
C ASP A 147 1.00 17.78 0.19
N ALA A 148 2.05 18.36 0.75
CA ALA A 148 2.78 17.77 1.88
C ALA A 148 1.94 17.60 3.16
N GLU A 149 0.78 18.24 3.27
CA GLU A 149 -0.03 18.33 4.50
C GLU A 149 -1.43 17.71 4.36
N HIS A 150 -1.87 17.40 3.11
CA HIS A 150 -3.24 16.96 2.85
C HIS A 150 -3.29 15.70 1.99
N LEU A 151 -4.23 14.80 2.32
CA LEU A 151 -4.64 13.72 1.43
C LEU A 151 -5.09 14.26 0.06
N SER A 152 -5.16 13.40 -0.92
CA SER A 152 -5.67 13.75 -2.25
C SER A 152 -7.09 14.34 -2.21
N ASP A 153 -7.96 13.87 -1.31
CA ASP A 153 -9.32 14.42 -1.10
C ASP A 153 -9.34 15.79 -0.39
N GLY A 154 -8.20 16.25 0.08
CA GLY A 154 -8.04 17.53 0.77
C GLY A 154 -8.10 17.47 2.28
N THR A 155 -8.31 16.31 2.88
CA THR A 155 -8.31 16.16 4.34
C THR A 155 -6.92 16.40 4.91
N PRO A 156 -6.75 17.22 5.95
CA PRO A 156 -5.47 17.43 6.60
C PRO A 156 -4.92 16.14 7.22
N LEU A 157 -3.63 15.84 7.03
CA LEU A 157 -2.99 14.64 7.59
C LEU A 157 -3.09 14.55 9.11
N ARG A 158 -3.16 15.69 9.83
CA ARG A 158 -3.38 15.71 11.28
C ARG A 158 -4.69 15.03 11.69
N GLU A 159 -5.75 15.17 10.87
CA GLU A 159 -7.05 14.53 11.15
C GLU A 159 -6.98 13.03 10.91
N VAL A 160 -6.27 12.62 9.86
CA VAL A 160 -6.02 11.21 9.55
C VAL A 160 -5.22 10.56 10.68
N MET A 161 -4.14 11.21 11.14
CA MET A 161 -3.31 10.68 12.23
C MET A 161 -4.08 10.61 13.53
N ALA A 162 -4.92 11.60 13.86
CA ALA A 162 -5.77 11.56 15.04
C ALA A 162 -6.76 10.39 15.00
N ALA A 163 -7.32 10.06 13.85
CA ALA A 163 -8.25 8.94 13.69
C ALA A 163 -7.56 7.56 13.81
N LEU A 164 -6.28 7.46 13.50
CA LEU A 164 -5.52 6.22 13.55
C LEU A 164 -4.70 6.03 14.84
N ALA A 165 -4.53 7.08 15.66
CA ALA A 165 -3.59 7.13 16.77
C ALA A 165 -3.79 6.02 17.81
N ASP A 166 -5.03 5.71 18.16
CA ASP A 166 -5.37 4.75 19.21
C ASP A 166 -5.70 3.34 18.67
N ASN A 167 -5.45 3.10 17.38
CA ASN A 167 -5.72 1.81 16.77
C ASN A 167 -4.48 0.89 16.86
N PRO A 168 -4.48 -0.14 17.75
CA PRO A 168 -3.32 -1.01 17.96
C PRO A 168 -3.01 -1.91 16.76
N GLN A 169 -3.87 -1.95 15.77
CA GLN A 169 -3.66 -2.70 14.54
C GLN A 169 -2.82 -1.92 13.52
N VAL A 170 -2.71 -0.60 13.67
CA VAL A 170 -1.88 0.25 12.82
C VAL A 170 -0.44 0.17 13.29
N VAL A 171 0.43 -0.46 12.51
CA VAL A 171 1.84 -0.68 12.87
C VAL A 171 2.80 0.30 12.21
N ALA A 172 2.37 0.94 11.13
CA ALA A 172 3.09 2.01 10.47
C ALA A 172 2.12 2.87 9.65
N VAL A 173 2.51 4.10 9.37
CA VAL A 173 1.82 5.00 8.44
C VAL A 173 2.82 5.62 7.48
N GLY A 174 2.37 6.10 6.33
CA GLY A 174 3.31 6.70 5.39
C GLY A 174 2.70 7.16 4.08
N ILE A 175 3.54 7.22 3.09
CA ILE A 175 3.20 7.76 1.77
C ILE A 175 3.75 6.86 0.67
N ASN A 176 3.01 6.74 -0.42
CA ASN A 176 3.45 6.01 -1.59
C ASN A 176 2.85 6.60 -2.88
N CYS A 177 3.39 6.21 -4.02
CA CYS A 177 2.90 6.64 -5.33
C CYS A 177 2.76 8.17 -5.48
N ILE A 178 3.63 8.92 -4.82
CA ILE A 178 3.77 10.38 -4.99
C ILE A 178 5.07 10.69 -5.71
N ALA A 179 5.20 11.91 -6.23
CA ALA A 179 6.43 12.35 -6.87
C ALA A 179 7.61 12.37 -5.88
N LEU A 180 8.77 11.92 -6.34
CA LEU A 180 9.96 11.75 -5.52
C LEU A 180 10.39 13.04 -4.81
N GLU A 181 10.34 14.17 -5.50
CA GLU A 181 10.69 15.49 -4.99
C GLU A 181 9.78 15.97 -3.85
N ASN A 182 8.55 15.50 -3.77
CA ASN A 182 7.58 15.87 -2.73
C ASN A 182 7.70 15.00 -1.47
N THR A 183 8.42 13.90 -1.53
CA THR A 183 8.46 12.85 -0.51
C THR A 183 9.04 13.33 0.80
N SER A 184 10.19 14.03 0.77
CA SER A 184 10.89 14.46 2.00
C SER A 184 10.08 15.45 2.83
N ALA A 185 9.39 16.39 2.18
CA ALA A 185 8.55 17.38 2.88
C ALA A 185 7.33 16.70 3.53
N ALA A 186 6.68 15.81 2.80
CA ALA A 186 5.53 15.06 3.30
C ALA A 186 5.90 14.13 4.47
N LEU A 187 7.05 13.44 4.40
CA LEU A 187 7.54 12.60 5.51
C LEU A 187 7.87 13.44 6.74
N ALA A 188 8.53 14.59 6.59
CA ALA A 188 8.84 15.49 7.71
C ALA A 188 7.58 15.98 8.40
N HIS A 189 6.55 16.35 7.62
CA HIS A 189 5.25 16.73 8.17
C HIS A 189 4.60 15.57 8.91
N LEU A 190 4.52 14.40 8.29
CA LEU A 190 3.91 13.20 8.89
C LEU A 190 4.63 12.80 10.19
N HIS A 191 5.96 12.87 10.21
CA HIS A 191 6.78 12.60 11.40
C HIS A 191 6.43 13.52 12.58
N SER A 192 6.06 14.76 12.31
CA SER A 192 5.64 15.71 13.35
C SER A 192 4.28 15.37 13.98
N LEU A 193 3.48 14.54 13.32
CA LEU A 193 2.11 14.21 13.71
C LEU A 193 1.98 12.86 14.43
N THR A 194 2.98 11.97 14.35
CA THR A 194 2.89 10.62 14.89
C THR A 194 4.24 10.08 15.34
N ALA A 195 4.21 9.18 16.34
CA ALA A 195 5.38 8.39 16.76
C ALA A 195 5.45 7.01 16.08
N LEU A 196 4.47 6.67 15.23
CA LEU A 196 4.49 5.40 14.49
C LEU A 196 5.67 5.35 13.51
N PRO A 197 6.22 4.16 13.24
CA PRO A 197 7.17 3.97 12.15
C PRO A 197 6.61 4.48 10.83
N LEU A 198 7.43 5.16 10.04
CA LEU A 198 7.00 5.62 8.72
C LEU A 198 7.37 4.63 7.62
N VAL A 199 6.45 4.51 6.64
CA VAL A 199 6.65 3.74 5.41
C VAL A 199 6.67 4.68 4.22
N VAL A 200 7.60 4.45 3.28
CA VAL A 200 7.76 5.29 2.08
C VAL A 200 8.17 4.49 0.86
N TYR A 201 7.42 4.62 -0.23
CA TYR A 201 7.74 4.06 -1.55
C TYR A 201 7.11 4.95 -2.65
N PRO A 202 7.82 6.01 -3.03
CA PRO A 202 7.35 6.97 -4.02
C PRO A 202 7.52 6.44 -5.45
N ASN A 203 7.05 7.21 -6.42
CA ASN A 203 7.37 6.95 -7.83
C ASN A 203 8.86 7.22 -8.10
N SER A 204 9.44 6.45 -9.03
CA SER A 204 10.86 6.58 -9.42
C SER A 204 11.19 7.88 -10.18
N GLY A 205 10.18 8.70 -10.50
CA GLY A 205 10.35 9.94 -11.27
C GLY A 205 10.21 9.76 -12.78
N GLU A 206 9.90 8.56 -13.23
CA GLU A 206 9.59 8.28 -14.64
C GLU A 206 8.15 8.63 -14.97
N HIS A 207 7.92 9.10 -16.19
CA HIS A 207 6.60 9.38 -16.72
C HIS A 207 6.19 8.30 -17.73
N TYR A 208 5.03 7.68 -17.52
CA TYR A 208 4.48 6.70 -18.45
C TYR A 208 3.66 7.39 -19.54
N ASP A 209 4.07 7.23 -20.79
CA ASP A 209 3.26 7.61 -21.94
C ASP A 209 2.31 6.46 -22.32
N ALA A 210 1.02 6.65 -22.05
CA ALA A 210 -0.01 5.65 -22.32
C ALA A 210 -0.26 5.44 -23.84
N VAL A 211 0.14 6.37 -24.71
CA VAL A 211 -0.02 6.25 -26.16
C VAL A 211 1.07 5.38 -26.75
N SER A 212 2.33 5.69 -26.45
CA SER A 212 3.48 4.92 -26.92
C SER A 212 3.73 3.67 -26.09
N LYS A 213 3.12 3.56 -24.91
CA LYS A 213 3.33 2.50 -23.90
C LYS A 213 4.79 2.41 -23.45
N THR A 214 5.45 3.55 -23.34
CA THR A 214 6.85 3.67 -22.93
C THR A 214 7.01 4.54 -21.72
N TRP A 215 8.09 4.30 -20.95
CA TRP A 215 8.49 5.14 -19.83
C TRP A 215 9.52 6.17 -20.32
N HIS A 216 9.37 7.39 -19.90
CA HIS A 216 10.26 8.50 -20.25
C HIS A 216 10.77 9.17 -18.98
N HIS A 217 12.06 9.49 -18.98
CA HIS A 217 12.64 10.39 -17.99
C HIS A 217 12.44 11.83 -18.46
N HIS A 218 11.89 12.67 -17.60
CA HIS A 218 11.85 14.11 -17.83
C HIS A 218 12.97 14.80 -17.05
N GLY A 219 13.95 15.33 -17.77
CA GLY A 219 14.97 16.23 -17.22
C GLY A 219 16.34 15.62 -16.98
N GLU A 220 17.29 16.50 -16.60
CA GLU A 220 18.67 16.16 -16.23
C GLU A 220 18.67 15.26 -14.99
N ALA A 221 19.41 14.16 -15.07
CA ALA A 221 19.71 13.19 -14.03
C ALA A 221 18.64 13.09 -12.91
N CYS A 222 17.70 12.15 -13.01
CA CYS A 222 16.83 11.77 -11.89
C CYS A 222 17.72 11.51 -10.67
N ALA A 223 17.49 12.23 -9.59
CA ALA A 223 18.10 11.91 -8.31
C ALA A 223 17.70 10.44 -8.00
N SER A 224 18.68 9.64 -7.66
CA SER A 224 18.45 8.23 -7.30
C SER A 224 17.65 8.19 -6.00
N LEU A 225 16.78 7.18 -5.84
CA LEU A 225 16.15 6.87 -4.54
C LEU A 225 17.20 6.87 -3.41
N ALA A 226 18.42 6.40 -3.70
CA ALA A 226 19.53 6.37 -2.76
C ALA A 226 19.93 7.76 -2.23
N ASP A 227 19.76 8.82 -3.02
CA ASP A 227 20.10 10.19 -2.62
C ASP A 227 19.13 10.73 -1.55
N TYR A 228 17.91 10.20 -1.50
CA TYR A 228 16.89 10.60 -0.53
C TYR A 228 16.91 9.77 0.75
N LEU A 229 17.52 8.57 0.76
CA LEU A 229 17.53 7.67 1.90
C LEU A 229 17.98 8.32 3.22
N PRO A 230 19.09 9.10 3.28
CA PRO A 230 19.51 9.73 4.52
C PRO A 230 18.43 10.66 5.11
N GLN A 231 17.73 11.41 4.27
CA GLN A 231 16.67 12.34 4.68
C GLN A 231 15.46 11.57 5.19
N TRP A 232 15.05 10.50 4.50
CA TRP A 232 13.90 9.68 4.91
C TRP A 232 14.15 8.96 6.22
N LEU A 233 15.36 8.41 6.41
CA LEU A 233 15.75 7.78 7.67
C LEU A 233 15.74 8.79 8.82
N ALA A 234 16.25 10.00 8.60
CA ALA A 234 16.21 11.09 9.59
C ALA A 234 14.77 11.55 9.90
N ALA A 235 13.87 11.49 8.91
CA ALA A 235 12.44 11.76 9.08
C ALA A 235 11.65 10.58 9.68
N GLY A 236 12.32 9.52 10.15
CA GLY A 236 11.66 8.41 10.85
C GLY A 236 11.17 7.27 9.96
N ALA A 237 11.52 7.23 8.68
CA ALA A 237 11.21 6.10 7.81
C ALA A 237 11.92 4.83 8.32
N LYS A 238 11.14 3.73 8.43
CA LYS A 238 11.62 2.41 8.84
C LYS A 238 11.36 1.35 7.77
N LEU A 239 10.36 1.58 6.93
CA LEU A 239 10.02 0.76 5.78
C LEU A 239 10.22 1.62 4.53
N ILE A 240 11.04 1.14 3.61
CA ILE A 240 11.42 1.87 2.40
C ILE A 240 11.34 0.89 1.23
N GLY A 241 10.69 1.31 0.14
CA GLY A 241 10.51 0.53 -1.07
C GLY A 241 10.62 1.36 -2.34
#